data_798ee2c994d446fb2f74259a2b64b91f
#
_entry.id   798ee2c994d446fb2f74259a2b64b91f
#
_cell.length_a   1.000
_cell.length_b   1.000
_cell.length_c   1.000
_cell.angle_alpha   90.00
_cell.angle_beta   90.00
_cell.angle_gamma   90.00
#
_symmetry.space_group_name_H-M   'P 1'
#
loop_
_entity.id
_entity.type
_entity.pdbx_description
1 polymer ?
#
loop_
_entity_poly.entity_id
_entity_poly.type
_entity_poly.pdbx_seq_one_letter_code
_entity_poly.pdbx_strand_id
1 'polypeptide(L)'
;MNLAEDEIHLWMSFERPADEPALTQLTSILQHHECERLDSAHSAENRMRILAARAMQRTVLANYALGVDPAALRFVTGEHGKPALAPEFESLGLHFNLTHTVGLVALAVGRHRDIGLDAENIHERTTALRLARRYFTAEEARDLEALPLARQPERFYSLWTLKESWMKATGRGVGAGLDKASFSLDDDHQLQGLSFAAYDASDWRFWQYAPSKEHVLALALRAPGATRGVTVATREWRPAEMGAGA
;
A
#
# COMPACT_ATOMS: atom_id res chain seq x y z
N MET A 1 11.75 -16.73 -4.87
CA MET A 1 10.76 -16.34 -5.91
C MET A 1 11.43 -15.43 -6.91
N ASN A 2 11.13 -15.53 -8.21
CA ASN A 2 11.67 -14.61 -9.23
C ASN A 2 10.75 -13.39 -9.41
N LEU A 3 11.35 -12.22 -9.70
CA LEU A 3 10.67 -10.95 -9.96
C LEU A 3 11.38 -10.27 -11.12
N ALA A 4 10.68 -10.06 -12.23
CA ALA A 4 11.25 -9.39 -13.42
C ALA A 4 11.38 -7.87 -13.19
N GLU A 5 12.22 -7.20 -14.00
CA GLU A 5 12.43 -5.74 -13.89
C GLU A 5 11.16 -4.92 -14.17
N ASP A 6 10.30 -5.43 -15.05
CA ASP A 6 9.05 -4.81 -15.48
C ASP A 6 7.81 -5.44 -14.78
N GLU A 7 8.02 -6.08 -13.63
CA GLU A 7 6.95 -6.74 -12.87
C GLU A 7 6.83 -6.16 -11.46
N ILE A 8 5.59 -6.04 -10.98
CA ILE A 8 5.23 -5.76 -9.59
C ILE A 8 4.39 -6.93 -9.10
N HIS A 9 4.73 -7.50 -7.94
CA HIS A 9 3.89 -8.43 -7.24
C HIS A 9 3.07 -7.68 -6.17
N LEU A 10 1.75 -7.71 -6.31
CA LEU A 10 0.81 -7.15 -5.34
C LEU A 10 0.23 -8.27 -4.49
N TRP A 11 0.69 -8.37 -3.27
CA TRP A 11 0.24 -9.32 -2.27
C TRP A 11 -0.88 -8.73 -1.44
N MET A 12 -1.93 -9.50 -1.20
CA MET A 12 -3.08 -9.11 -0.39
C MET A 12 -3.46 -10.20 0.58
N SER A 13 -3.94 -9.81 1.75
CA SER A 13 -4.53 -10.71 2.74
C SER A 13 -5.72 -10.03 3.40
N PHE A 14 -6.83 -10.73 3.42
CA PHE A 14 -7.99 -10.31 4.20
C PHE A 14 -7.82 -10.78 5.64
N GLU A 15 -8.20 -9.93 6.60
CA GLU A 15 -8.18 -10.30 8.02
C GLU A 15 -9.05 -11.55 8.23
N ARG A 16 -8.44 -12.58 8.79
CA ARG A 16 -9.11 -13.81 9.21
C ARG A 16 -8.71 -14.11 10.65
N PRO A 17 -9.61 -14.69 11.45
CA PRO A 17 -9.21 -15.19 12.76
C PRO A 17 -8.04 -16.17 12.58
N ALA A 18 -6.94 -15.91 13.25
CA ALA A 18 -5.81 -16.83 13.33
C ALA A 18 -5.90 -17.61 14.64
N ASP A 19 -5.55 -18.90 14.60
CA ASP A 19 -5.44 -19.71 15.79
C ASP A 19 -4.16 -19.37 16.59
N GLU A 20 -4.11 -19.77 17.85
CA GLU A 20 -2.95 -19.50 18.73
C GLU A 20 -1.61 -20.00 18.17
N PRO A 21 -1.49 -21.18 17.53
CA PRO A 21 -0.25 -21.60 16.89
C PRO A 21 0.21 -20.65 15.77
N ALA A 22 -0.71 -20.21 14.90
CA ALA A 22 -0.40 -19.25 13.83
C ALA A 22 0.03 -17.90 14.41
N LEU A 23 -0.64 -17.40 15.44
CA LEU A 23 -0.26 -16.15 16.12
C LEU A 23 1.14 -16.23 16.71
N THR A 24 1.48 -17.35 17.38
CA THR A 24 2.80 -17.59 17.96
C THR A 24 3.87 -17.60 16.85
N GLN A 25 3.63 -18.30 15.76
CA GLN A 25 4.53 -18.35 14.62
C GLN A 25 4.74 -16.96 13.98
N LEU A 26 3.68 -16.22 13.74
CA LEU A 26 3.78 -14.87 13.17
C LEU A 26 4.55 -13.91 14.10
N THR A 27 4.37 -14.05 15.42
CA THR A 27 5.05 -13.20 16.40
C THR A 27 6.54 -13.55 16.49
N SER A 28 6.91 -14.84 16.36
CA SER A 28 8.30 -15.30 16.48
C SER A 28 9.26 -14.74 15.45
N ILE A 29 8.77 -14.29 14.30
CA ILE A 29 9.59 -13.70 13.24
C ILE A 29 9.74 -12.17 13.37
N LEU A 30 9.08 -11.53 14.34
CA LEU A 30 9.16 -10.11 14.56
C LEU A 30 10.38 -9.72 15.37
N GLN A 31 10.89 -8.52 15.14
CA GLN A 31 11.94 -7.92 15.98
C GLN A 31 11.34 -7.27 17.24
N HIS A 32 12.19 -7.06 18.25
CA HIS A 32 11.76 -6.53 19.55
C HIS A 32 10.94 -5.24 19.44
N HIS A 33 11.41 -4.26 18.67
CA HIS A 33 10.70 -2.98 18.48
C HIS A 33 9.34 -3.13 17.75
N GLU A 34 9.17 -4.17 16.93
CA GLU A 34 7.87 -4.49 16.29
C GLU A 34 6.92 -5.11 17.31
N CYS A 35 7.42 -5.96 18.22
CA CYS A 35 6.63 -6.48 19.34
C CYS A 35 6.19 -5.36 20.30
N GLU A 36 7.06 -4.41 20.65
CA GLU A 36 6.68 -3.25 21.45
C GLU A 36 5.54 -2.45 20.80
N ARG A 37 5.57 -2.31 19.46
CA ARG A 37 4.50 -1.65 18.71
C ARG A 37 3.19 -2.45 18.74
N LEU A 38 3.24 -3.78 18.73
CA LEU A 38 2.07 -4.63 18.94
C LEU A 38 1.47 -4.44 20.32
N ASP A 39 2.31 -4.37 21.34
CA ASP A 39 1.88 -4.23 22.73
C ASP A 39 1.27 -2.85 23.03
N SER A 40 1.67 -1.82 22.28
CA SER A 40 1.11 -0.47 22.34
C SER A 40 -0.22 -0.31 21.56
N ALA A 41 -0.72 -1.34 20.90
CA ALA A 41 -1.95 -1.27 20.12
C ALA A 41 -3.18 -1.10 21.02
N HIS A 42 -4.06 -0.16 20.67
CA HIS A 42 -5.22 0.22 21.49
C HIS A 42 -6.38 -0.80 21.44
N SER A 43 -6.40 -1.72 20.49
CA SER A 43 -7.41 -2.78 20.38
C SER A 43 -6.82 -4.08 19.86
N ALA A 44 -7.51 -5.21 20.12
CA ALA A 44 -7.12 -6.52 19.60
C ALA A 44 -7.11 -6.54 18.07
N GLU A 45 -8.08 -5.91 17.42
CA GLU A 45 -8.17 -5.82 15.97
C GLU A 45 -6.97 -5.05 15.39
N ASN A 46 -6.61 -3.92 16.03
CA ASN A 46 -5.46 -3.13 15.59
C ASN A 46 -4.15 -3.91 15.80
N ARG A 47 -4.01 -4.62 16.92
CA ARG A 47 -2.87 -5.52 17.20
C ARG A 47 -2.73 -6.58 16.12
N MET A 48 -3.83 -7.26 15.75
CA MET A 48 -3.85 -8.28 14.72
C MET A 48 -3.45 -7.74 13.35
N ARG A 49 -3.95 -6.55 13.00
CA ARG A 49 -3.61 -5.88 11.74
C ARG A 49 -2.13 -5.51 11.66
N ILE A 50 -1.56 -4.97 12.74
CA ILE A 50 -0.13 -4.66 12.81
C ILE A 50 0.69 -5.96 12.68
N LEU A 51 0.31 -7.03 13.38
CA LEU A 51 0.97 -8.33 13.30
C LEU A 51 0.95 -8.88 11.88
N ALA A 52 -0.23 -8.94 11.24
CA ALA A 52 -0.38 -9.42 9.87
C ALA A 52 0.45 -8.60 8.89
N ALA A 53 0.46 -7.27 9.03
CA ALA A 53 1.24 -6.38 8.18
C ALA A 53 2.75 -6.65 8.30
N ARG A 54 3.28 -6.78 9.51
CA ARG A 54 4.71 -7.05 9.75
C ARG A 54 5.10 -8.46 9.30
N ALA A 55 4.29 -9.45 9.61
CA ALA A 55 4.54 -10.82 9.19
C ALA A 55 4.50 -10.96 7.65
N MET A 56 3.50 -10.39 6.98
CA MET A 56 3.45 -10.34 5.51
C MET A 56 4.70 -9.67 4.94
N GLN A 57 5.10 -8.52 5.45
CA GLN A 57 6.29 -7.80 4.99
C GLN A 57 7.53 -8.69 5.06
N ARG A 58 7.77 -9.35 6.19
CA ARG A 58 8.95 -10.19 6.41
C ARG A 58 8.94 -11.44 5.55
N THR A 59 7.85 -12.18 5.57
CA THR A 59 7.74 -13.46 4.87
C THR A 59 7.73 -13.30 3.36
N VAL A 60 6.99 -12.33 2.85
CA VAL A 60 6.95 -12.05 1.42
C VAL A 60 8.31 -11.59 0.91
N LEU A 61 8.98 -10.66 1.60
CA LEU A 61 10.30 -10.20 1.15
C LEU A 61 11.36 -11.29 1.24
N ALA A 62 11.31 -12.15 2.26
CA ALA A 62 12.21 -13.31 2.38
C ALA A 62 12.08 -14.29 1.19
N ASN A 63 10.89 -14.42 0.58
CA ASN A 63 10.69 -15.25 -0.61
C ASN A 63 11.50 -14.79 -1.83
N TYR A 64 11.88 -13.52 -1.87
CA TYR A 64 12.74 -12.95 -2.94
C TYR A 64 14.22 -12.92 -2.54
N ALA A 65 14.50 -13.00 -1.25
CA ALA A 65 15.83 -13.03 -0.67
C ALA A 65 16.23 -14.50 -0.39
N LEU A 66 16.69 -15.22 -1.41
CA LEU A 66 16.97 -16.66 -1.34
C LEU A 66 17.82 -17.01 -0.11
N GLY A 67 17.28 -17.83 0.79
CA GLY A 67 17.96 -18.32 1.98
C GLY A 67 18.04 -17.36 3.17
N VAL A 68 17.35 -16.21 3.10
CA VAL A 68 17.26 -15.27 4.23
C VAL A 68 16.06 -15.63 5.10
N ASP A 69 16.30 -15.83 6.39
CA ASP A 69 15.24 -16.01 7.38
C ASP A 69 14.39 -14.73 7.48
N PRO A 70 13.05 -14.80 7.42
CA PRO A 70 12.18 -13.66 7.65
C PRO A 70 12.52 -12.84 8.90
N ALA A 71 12.92 -13.50 9.99
CA ALA A 71 13.34 -12.84 11.23
C ALA A 71 14.67 -12.07 11.10
N ALA A 72 15.54 -12.47 10.17
CA ALA A 72 16.83 -11.83 9.94
C ALA A 72 16.72 -10.55 9.09
N LEU A 73 15.63 -10.34 8.36
CA LEU A 73 15.43 -9.11 7.58
C LEU A 73 15.43 -7.88 8.48
N ARG A 74 16.19 -6.87 8.08
CA ARG A 74 16.24 -5.57 8.76
C ARG A 74 15.67 -4.48 7.87
N PHE A 75 15.01 -3.53 8.51
CA PHE A 75 14.39 -2.40 7.84
C PHE A 75 14.92 -1.10 8.41
N VAL A 76 15.06 -0.12 7.53
CA VAL A 76 15.36 1.27 7.87
C VAL A 76 14.19 2.15 7.47
N THR A 77 14.09 3.29 8.11
CA THR A 77 13.05 4.27 7.81
C THR A 77 13.70 5.45 7.12
N GLY A 78 13.23 5.79 5.92
CA GLY A 78 13.67 6.98 5.20
C GLY A 78 13.23 8.28 5.89
N GLU A 79 13.72 9.41 5.39
CA GLU A 79 13.52 10.75 5.98
C GLU A 79 12.05 11.08 6.30
N HIS A 80 11.12 10.57 5.49
CA HIS A 80 9.68 10.81 5.65
C HIS A 80 8.88 9.58 6.10
N GLY A 81 9.56 8.62 6.72
CA GLY A 81 8.88 7.46 7.32
C GLY A 81 8.62 6.28 6.39
N LYS A 82 9.04 6.33 5.09
CA LYS A 82 8.88 5.20 4.17
C LYS A 82 9.86 4.08 4.55
N PRO A 83 9.39 2.86 4.86
CA PRO A 83 10.27 1.73 5.16
C PRO A 83 11.02 1.28 3.90
N ALA A 84 12.27 0.86 4.09
CA ALA A 84 13.10 0.22 3.08
C ALA A 84 13.88 -0.94 3.71
N LEU A 85 14.37 -1.87 2.89
CA LEU A 85 15.35 -2.86 3.35
C LEU A 85 16.63 -2.14 3.80
N ALA A 86 17.27 -2.66 4.84
CA ALA A 86 18.54 -2.13 5.33
C ALA A 86 19.66 -2.32 4.28
N PRO A 87 20.75 -1.49 4.35
CA PRO A 87 21.79 -1.47 3.32
C PRO A 87 22.43 -2.82 3.01
N GLU A 88 22.51 -3.73 3.99
CA GLU A 88 23.02 -5.09 3.79
C GLU A 88 22.22 -5.93 2.81
N PHE A 89 20.97 -5.53 2.52
CA PHE A 89 20.08 -6.18 1.54
C PHE A 89 19.94 -5.40 0.23
N GLU A 90 20.69 -4.31 0.03
CA GLU A 90 20.58 -3.46 -1.15
C GLU A 90 20.86 -4.23 -2.46
N SER A 91 21.75 -5.23 -2.41
CA SER A 91 22.08 -6.10 -3.54
C SER A 91 20.89 -6.91 -4.07
N LEU A 92 19.83 -7.07 -3.29
CA LEU A 92 18.59 -7.71 -3.75
C LEU A 92 17.84 -6.86 -4.79
N GLY A 93 18.08 -5.55 -4.84
CA GLY A 93 17.40 -4.60 -5.72
C GLY A 93 15.88 -4.59 -5.52
N LEU A 94 15.39 -4.88 -4.30
CA LEU A 94 13.98 -4.94 -3.98
C LEU A 94 13.50 -3.63 -3.37
N HIS A 95 12.38 -3.16 -3.88
CA HIS A 95 11.64 -2.05 -3.32
C HIS A 95 10.21 -2.49 -3.01
N PHE A 96 9.63 -1.93 -1.97
CA PHE A 96 8.29 -2.32 -1.54
C PHE A 96 7.52 -1.14 -0.95
N ASN A 97 6.21 -1.30 -0.88
CA ASN A 97 5.34 -0.45 -0.11
C ASN A 97 4.22 -1.26 0.53
N LEU A 98 3.96 -1.03 1.82
CA LEU A 98 3.00 -1.73 2.63
C LEU A 98 1.86 -0.78 3.00
N THR A 99 0.64 -1.27 2.94
CA THR A 99 -0.55 -0.59 3.45
C THR A 99 -1.45 -1.56 4.20
N HIS A 100 -2.27 -1.03 5.10
CA HIS A 100 -3.29 -1.80 5.78
C HIS A 100 -4.46 -0.90 6.19
N THR A 101 -5.65 -1.44 6.11
CA THR A 101 -6.90 -0.84 6.58
C THR A 101 -7.71 -1.90 7.32
N VAL A 102 -8.90 -1.55 7.82
CA VAL A 102 -9.80 -2.54 8.44
C VAL A 102 -10.11 -3.64 7.41
N GLY A 103 -9.84 -4.89 7.74
CA GLY A 103 -10.15 -6.05 6.91
C GLY A 103 -9.14 -6.37 5.81
N LEU A 104 -8.10 -5.55 5.57
CA LEU A 104 -7.16 -5.77 4.47
C LEU A 104 -5.73 -5.32 4.83
N VAL A 105 -4.77 -6.18 4.50
CA VAL A 105 -3.34 -5.85 4.45
C VAL A 105 -2.86 -6.08 3.02
N ALA A 106 -2.05 -5.17 2.48
CA ALA A 106 -1.49 -5.30 1.14
C ALA A 106 -0.03 -4.83 1.08
N LEU A 107 0.77 -5.53 0.26
CA LEU A 107 2.18 -5.27 0.03
C LEU A 107 2.49 -5.33 -1.46
N ALA A 108 3.03 -4.25 -2.02
CA ALA A 108 3.60 -4.22 -3.35
C ALA A 108 5.11 -4.43 -3.29
N VAL A 109 5.65 -5.31 -4.13
CA VAL A 109 7.08 -5.60 -4.26
C VAL A 109 7.48 -5.45 -5.73
N GLY A 110 8.53 -4.70 -6.01
CA GLY A 110 9.04 -4.44 -7.36
C GLY A 110 10.52 -4.10 -7.37
N ARG A 111 11.06 -3.87 -8.56
CA ARG A 111 12.45 -3.42 -8.77
C ARG A 111 12.57 -1.89 -8.79
N HIS A 112 11.44 -1.19 -8.91
CA HIS A 112 11.41 0.27 -8.99
C HIS A 112 11.36 0.90 -7.61
N ARG A 113 12.20 1.91 -7.38
CA ARG A 113 12.32 2.63 -6.10
C ARG A 113 11.04 3.38 -5.71
N ASP A 114 10.43 4.04 -6.69
CA ASP A 114 9.29 4.94 -6.48
C ASP A 114 7.96 4.18 -6.63
N ILE A 115 7.76 3.16 -5.79
CA ILE A 115 6.52 2.39 -5.66
C ILE A 115 5.74 2.86 -4.43
N GLY A 116 4.43 3.04 -4.56
CA GLY A 116 3.54 3.43 -3.46
C GLY A 116 2.21 2.69 -3.55
N LEU A 117 1.69 2.30 -2.40
CA LEU A 117 0.47 1.51 -2.27
C LEU A 117 -0.39 2.10 -1.17
N ASP A 118 -1.67 2.29 -1.46
CA ASP A 118 -2.65 2.68 -0.46
C ASP A 118 -3.94 1.88 -0.59
N ALA A 119 -4.55 1.55 0.55
CA ALA A 119 -5.82 0.82 0.62
C ALA A 119 -6.69 1.39 1.73
N GLU A 120 -7.99 1.52 1.43
CA GLU A 120 -8.98 2.00 2.38
C GLU A 120 -10.21 1.10 2.39
N ASN A 121 -10.82 0.99 3.58
CA ASN A 121 -12.14 0.40 3.74
C ASN A 121 -13.19 1.49 3.49
N ILE A 122 -14.10 1.24 2.55
CA ILE A 122 -15.18 2.17 2.19
C ILE A 122 -16.21 2.13 3.32
N HIS A 123 -16.39 3.24 4.00
CA HIS A 123 -17.45 3.41 4.98
C HIS A 123 -18.00 4.82 4.90
N GLU A 124 -19.21 5.01 5.36
CA GLU A 124 -19.79 6.34 5.42
C GLU A 124 -18.93 7.24 6.32
N ARG A 125 -18.36 8.29 5.71
CA ARG A 125 -17.69 9.36 6.44
C ARG A 125 -18.48 10.66 6.29
N THR A 126 -19.11 11.08 7.35
CA THR A 126 -19.75 12.41 7.40
C THR A 126 -18.76 13.55 7.19
N THR A 127 -17.45 13.25 7.27
CA THR A 127 -16.36 14.22 7.09
C THR A 127 -15.69 14.16 5.73
N ALA A 128 -16.12 13.31 4.78
CA ALA A 128 -15.48 13.13 3.47
C ALA A 128 -15.33 14.45 2.71
N LEU A 129 -16.41 15.21 2.56
CA LEU A 129 -16.37 16.53 1.89
C LEU A 129 -15.47 17.54 2.60
N ARG A 130 -15.42 17.54 3.94
CA ARG A 130 -14.54 18.42 4.70
C ARG A 130 -13.06 18.07 4.45
N LEU A 131 -12.74 16.80 4.40
CA LEU A 131 -11.39 16.31 4.09
C LEU A 131 -11.02 16.61 2.63
N ALA A 132 -11.95 16.37 1.69
CA ALA A 132 -11.75 16.69 0.29
C ALA A 132 -11.45 18.19 0.09
N ARG A 133 -12.24 19.08 0.67
CA ARG A 133 -12.02 20.54 0.61
C ARG A 133 -10.68 21.00 1.21
N ARG A 134 -10.11 20.20 2.12
CA ARG A 134 -8.82 20.49 2.76
C ARG A 134 -7.61 19.95 2.00
N TYR A 135 -7.75 18.79 1.38
CA TYR A 135 -6.62 18.01 0.87
C TYR A 135 -6.66 17.77 -0.64
N PHE A 136 -7.83 17.87 -1.28
CA PHE A 136 -7.95 17.65 -2.72
C PHE A 136 -7.82 18.99 -3.47
N THR A 137 -7.71 18.90 -4.79
CA THR A 137 -7.82 20.12 -5.60
C THR A 137 -9.23 20.69 -5.51
N ALA A 138 -9.39 21.98 -5.81
CA ALA A 138 -10.69 22.62 -5.80
C ALA A 138 -11.67 22.00 -6.83
N GLU A 139 -11.16 21.45 -7.93
CA GLU A 139 -11.92 20.75 -8.95
C GLU A 139 -12.44 19.42 -8.43
N GLU A 140 -11.56 18.55 -7.92
CA GLU A 140 -11.94 17.25 -7.33
C GLU A 140 -12.94 17.39 -6.18
N ALA A 141 -12.78 18.42 -5.34
CA ALA A 141 -13.71 18.68 -4.23
C ALA A 141 -15.09 19.09 -4.73
N ARG A 142 -15.17 19.92 -5.80
CA ARG A 142 -16.44 20.31 -6.43
C ARG A 142 -17.13 19.15 -7.13
N ASP A 143 -16.37 18.33 -7.85
CA ASP A 143 -16.88 17.16 -8.55
C ASP A 143 -17.44 16.13 -7.55
N LEU A 144 -16.74 15.92 -6.42
CA LEU A 144 -17.23 15.08 -5.33
C LEU A 144 -18.53 15.61 -4.72
N GLU A 145 -18.61 16.93 -4.48
CA GLU A 145 -19.79 17.58 -3.90
C GLU A 145 -21.01 17.52 -4.83
N ALA A 146 -20.79 17.52 -6.14
CA ALA A 146 -21.85 17.43 -7.14
C ALA A 146 -22.48 16.02 -7.26
N LEU A 147 -21.82 14.99 -6.74
CA LEU A 147 -22.33 13.63 -6.77
C LEU A 147 -23.48 13.40 -5.78
N PRO A 148 -24.42 12.48 -6.08
CA PRO A 148 -25.37 11.99 -5.10
C PRO A 148 -24.67 11.49 -3.82
N LEU A 149 -25.25 11.76 -2.66
CA LEU A 149 -24.65 11.43 -1.35
C LEU A 149 -24.20 9.95 -1.25
N ALA A 150 -24.97 9.03 -1.80
CA ALA A 150 -24.64 7.60 -1.79
C ALA A 150 -23.39 7.24 -2.61
N ARG A 151 -22.97 8.08 -3.56
CA ARG A 151 -21.78 7.87 -4.40
C ARG A 151 -20.54 8.59 -3.88
N GLN A 152 -20.69 9.54 -2.97
CA GLN A 152 -19.59 10.34 -2.45
C GLN A 152 -18.54 9.51 -1.69
N PRO A 153 -18.88 8.54 -0.82
CA PRO A 153 -17.89 7.74 -0.12
C PRO A 153 -16.93 7.00 -1.06
N GLU A 154 -17.46 6.29 -2.04
CA GLU A 154 -16.64 5.53 -2.98
C GLU A 154 -15.74 6.46 -3.82
N ARG A 155 -16.28 7.57 -4.35
CA ARG A 155 -15.48 8.57 -5.06
C ARG A 155 -14.39 9.19 -4.18
N PHE A 156 -14.72 9.50 -2.94
CA PHE A 156 -13.75 10.06 -1.99
C PHE A 156 -12.58 9.09 -1.78
N TYR A 157 -12.87 7.83 -1.45
CA TYR A 157 -11.82 6.85 -1.18
C TYR A 157 -11.02 6.48 -2.43
N SER A 158 -11.63 6.47 -3.62
CA SER A 158 -10.92 6.27 -4.88
C SER A 158 -9.89 7.38 -5.15
N LEU A 159 -10.26 8.63 -4.94
CA LEU A 159 -9.33 9.76 -5.04
C LEU A 159 -8.29 9.75 -3.91
N TRP A 160 -8.71 9.43 -2.70
CA TRP A 160 -7.83 9.38 -1.53
C TRP A 160 -6.71 8.36 -1.73
N THR A 161 -7.04 7.13 -2.11
CA THR A 161 -6.04 6.06 -2.32
C THR A 161 -5.09 6.38 -3.47
N LEU A 162 -5.55 7.00 -4.55
CA LEU A 162 -4.67 7.47 -5.64
C LEU A 162 -3.66 8.50 -5.13
N LYS A 163 -4.12 9.50 -4.39
CA LYS A 163 -3.27 10.56 -3.83
C LYS A 163 -2.27 10.04 -2.80
N GLU A 164 -2.74 9.17 -1.88
CA GLU A 164 -1.88 8.57 -0.85
C GLU A 164 -0.86 7.60 -1.48
N SER A 165 -1.24 6.79 -2.49
CA SER A 165 -0.29 5.92 -3.19
C SER A 165 0.79 6.72 -3.90
N TRP A 166 0.42 7.83 -4.58
CA TRP A 166 1.38 8.76 -5.18
C TRP A 166 2.33 9.35 -4.13
N MET A 167 1.81 9.80 -3.02
CA MET A 167 2.59 10.40 -1.93
C MET A 167 3.57 9.40 -1.31
N LYS A 168 3.12 8.15 -1.10
CA LYS A 168 3.97 7.05 -0.62
C LYS A 168 5.05 6.67 -1.64
N ALA A 169 4.75 6.71 -2.94
CA ALA A 169 5.73 6.49 -3.99
C ALA A 169 6.83 7.54 -3.96
N THR A 170 6.48 8.82 -3.87
CA THR A 170 7.46 9.92 -3.82
C THR A 170 8.30 9.92 -2.53
N GLY A 171 7.85 9.25 -1.48
CA GLY A 171 8.51 9.24 -0.17
C GLY A 171 8.58 10.59 0.55
N ARG A 172 7.77 11.57 0.13
CA ARG A 172 7.79 12.95 0.68
C ARG A 172 6.83 13.15 1.87
N GLY A 173 6.05 12.14 2.22
CA GLY A 173 5.07 12.21 3.30
C GLY A 173 3.95 13.22 3.03
N VAL A 174 3.06 13.42 4.01
CA VAL A 174 1.89 14.32 3.93
C VAL A 174 2.28 15.78 3.63
N GLY A 175 3.51 16.17 3.91
CA GLY A 175 4.04 17.51 3.64
C GLY A 175 4.18 17.86 2.15
N ALA A 176 4.13 16.89 1.24
CA ALA A 176 4.18 17.12 -0.21
C ALA A 176 2.91 17.82 -0.74
N GLY A 177 1.81 17.77 0.02
CA GLY A 177 0.52 18.35 -0.34
C GLY A 177 -0.25 17.46 -1.34
N LEU A 178 -1.35 16.86 -0.88
CA LEU A 178 -2.23 16.06 -1.73
C LEU A 178 -2.89 16.88 -2.85
N ASP A 179 -2.98 18.18 -2.68
CA ASP A 179 -3.46 19.16 -3.67
C ASP A 179 -2.51 19.39 -4.85
N LYS A 180 -1.28 18.86 -4.80
CA LYS A 180 -0.28 18.96 -5.88
C LYS A 180 -0.42 17.87 -6.95
N ALA A 181 -1.28 16.89 -6.71
CA ALA A 181 -1.66 15.88 -7.66
C ALA A 181 -3.16 15.99 -7.93
N SER A 182 -3.57 16.06 -9.20
CA SER A 182 -4.97 16.07 -9.62
C SER A 182 -5.28 14.81 -10.41
N PHE A 183 -6.40 14.19 -10.07
CA PHE A 183 -6.90 12.98 -10.72
C PHE A 183 -8.34 13.19 -11.19
N SER A 184 -8.62 12.88 -12.45
CA SER A 184 -9.99 12.82 -12.96
C SER A 184 -10.44 11.38 -13.09
N LEU A 185 -11.65 11.09 -12.61
CA LEU A 185 -12.25 9.77 -12.62
C LEU A 185 -13.54 9.78 -13.40
N ASP A 186 -13.84 8.70 -14.13
CA ASP A 186 -15.15 8.50 -14.76
C ASP A 186 -16.25 8.14 -13.75
N ASP A 187 -17.42 7.82 -14.27
CA ASP A 187 -18.58 7.45 -13.44
C ASP A 187 -18.39 6.15 -12.66
N ASP A 188 -17.55 5.24 -13.15
CA ASP A 188 -17.20 3.98 -12.49
C ASP A 188 -15.95 4.11 -11.59
N HIS A 189 -15.58 5.36 -11.26
CA HIS A 189 -14.44 5.73 -10.43
C HIS A 189 -13.08 5.30 -10.97
N GLN A 190 -12.97 5.00 -12.29
CA GLN A 190 -11.71 4.65 -12.92
C GLN A 190 -10.93 5.90 -13.36
N LEU A 191 -9.61 5.84 -13.22
CA LEU A 191 -8.71 6.93 -13.60
C LEU A 191 -8.76 7.21 -15.10
N GLN A 192 -9.09 8.45 -15.46
CA GLN A 192 -9.12 8.95 -16.83
C GLN A 192 -7.99 9.91 -17.14
N GLY A 193 -7.59 10.70 -16.16
CA GLY A 193 -6.54 11.69 -16.34
C GLY A 193 -5.83 12.02 -15.04
N LEU A 194 -4.61 12.51 -15.18
CA LEU A 194 -3.80 12.91 -14.05
C LEU A 194 -2.90 14.10 -14.44
N SER A 195 -2.59 14.95 -13.46
CA SER A 195 -1.61 16.02 -13.59
C SER A 195 -0.91 16.28 -12.25
N PHE A 196 0.32 16.75 -12.33
CA PHE A 196 1.14 17.04 -11.16
C PHE A 196 1.78 18.42 -11.27
N ALA A 197 1.90 19.11 -10.14
CA ALA A 197 2.54 20.43 -10.09
C ALA A 197 4.06 20.38 -10.35
N ALA A 198 4.72 19.25 -10.05
CA ALA A 198 6.18 19.14 -10.05
C ALA A 198 6.74 17.91 -10.77
N TYR A 199 5.90 17.13 -11.46
CA TYR A 199 6.31 15.92 -12.15
C TYR A 199 5.70 15.84 -13.55
N ASP A 200 6.39 15.17 -14.47
CA ASP A 200 5.80 14.78 -15.74
C ASP A 200 4.82 13.62 -15.49
N ALA A 201 3.58 13.81 -15.93
CA ALA A 201 2.53 12.80 -15.80
C ALA A 201 2.86 11.50 -16.56
N SER A 202 3.63 11.60 -17.65
CA SER A 202 4.04 10.44 -18.45
C SER A 202 5.00 9.50 -17.73
N ASP A 203 5.69 9.97 -16.68
CA ASP A 203 6.53 9.14 -15.82
C ASP A 203 5.74 8.20 -14.90
N TRP A 204 4.44 8.44 -14.73
CA TRP A 204 3.63 7.76 -13.73
C TRP A 204 2.70 6.74 -14.32
N ARG A 205 2.49 5.65 -13.57
CA ARG A 205 1.50 4.60 -13.81
C ARG A 205 0.71 4.37 -12.55
N PHE A 206 -0.60 4.17 -12.71
CA PHE A 206 -1.51 3.86 -11.60
C PHE A 206 -2.35 2.65 -11.95
N TRP A 207 -2.62 1.85 -10.95
CA TRP A 207 -3.57 0.74 -11.00
C TRP A 207 -4.53 0.88 -9.83
N GLN A 208 -5.81 0.70 -10.13
CA GLN A 208 -6.87 0.72 -9.14
C GLN A 208 -7.47 -0.66 -9.03
N TYR A 209 -7.79 -1.06 -7.81
CA TYR A 209 -8.40 -2.35 -7.50
C TYR A 209 -9.54 -2.16 -6.51
N ALA A 210 -10.58 -3.01 -6.65
CA ALA A 210 -11.62 -3.23 -5.65
C ALA A 210 -11.46 -4.65 -5.10
N PRO A 211 -10.56 -4.88 -4.12
CA PRO A 211 -10.27 -6.21 -3.60
C PRO A 211 -11.50 -6.89 -2.98
N SER A 212 -12.46 -6.12 -2.50
CA SER A 212 -13.79 -6.54 -2.09
C SER A 212 -14.79 -5.41 -2.30
N LYS A 213 -16.07 -5.64 -1.97
CA LYS A 213 -17.12 -4.60 -2.00
C LYS A 213 -16.88 -3.46 -1.01
N GLU A 214 -16.02 -3.68 -0.01
CA GLU A 214 -15.74 -2.73 1.07
C GLU A 214 -14.37 -2.07 0.94
N HIS A 215 -13.57 -2.45 -0.05
CA HIS A 215 -12.20 -1.97 -0.16
C HIS A 215 -11.89 -1.38 -1.52
N VAL A 216 -11.18 -0.27 -1.50
CA VAL A 216 -10.47 0.30 -2.65
C VAL A 216 -8.97 0.31 -2.38
N LEU A 217 -8.18 0.09 -3.42
CA LEU A 217 -6.73 0.07 -3.35
C LEU A 217 -6.17 0.75 -4.60
N ALA A 218 -5.14 1.56 -4.42
CA ALA A 218 -4.38 2.14 -5.52
C ALA A 218 -2.89 1.85 -5.38
N LEU A 219 -2.28 1.50 -6.51
CA LEU A 219 -0.83 1.33 -6.67
C LEU A 219 -0.32 2.43 -7.59
N ALA A 220 0.70 3.16 -7.16
CA ALA A 220 1.42 4.16 -7.93
C ALA A 220 2.84 3.70 -8.20
N LEU A 221 3.32 3.93 -9.41
CA LEU A 221 4.69 3.71 -9.82
C LEU A 221 5.21 4.89 -10.61
N ARG A 222 6.40 5.38 -10.26
CA ARG A 222 7.17 6.27 -11.12
C ARG A 222 8.25 5.48 -11.83
N ALA A 223 8.19 5.45 -13.15
CA ALA A 223 9.13 4.75 -14.02
C ALA A 223 9.48 5.62 -15.24
N PRO A 224 10.34 6.65 -15.07
CA PRO A 224 10.74 7.55 -16.15
C PRO A 224 11.39 6.77 -17.29
N GLY A 225 10.98 7.08 -18.53
CA GLY A 225 11.57 6.47 -19.72
C GLY A 225 11.30 4.97 -19.90
N ALA A 226 10.42 4.35 -19.10
CA ALA A 226 10.03 2.96 -19.29
C ALA A 226 9.31 2.79 -20.62
N THR A 227 10.00 2.15 -21.57
CA THR A 227 9.48 1.84 -22.93
C THR A 227 8.60 0.60 -22.95
N ARG A 228 8.74 -0.29 -21.95
CA ARG A 228 7.91 -1.49 -21.76
C ARG A 228 6.83 -1.25 -20.72
N GLY A 229 5.68 -1.85 -20.95
CA GLY A 229 4.59 -1.83 -19.97
C GLY A 229 4.98 -2.61 -18.71
N VAL A 230 4.82 -1.99 -17.55
CA VAL A 230 4.95 -2.70 -16.27
C VAL A 230 3.69 -3.53 -16.02
N THR A 231 3.88 -4.79 -15.64
CA THR A 231 2.78 -5.71 -15.29
C THR A 231 2.62 -5.83 -13.78
N VAL A 232 1.39 -6.02 -13.31
CA VAL A 232 1.11 -6.25 -11.89
C VAL A 232 0.48 -7.63 -11.74
N ALA A 233 1.20 -8.52 -11.03
CA ALA A 233 0.71 -9.85 -10.68
C ALA A 233 0.14 -9.84 -9.25
N THR A 234 -1.16 -10.06 -9.13
CA THR A 234 -1.83 -10.14 -7.81
C THR A 234 -1.63 -11.52 -7.19
N ARG A 235 -1.41 -11.55 -5.87
CA ARG A 235 -1.15 -12.76 -5.09
C ARG A 235 -1.87 -12.70 -3.75
N GLU A 236 -2.35 -13.84 -3.28
CA GLU A 236 -2.89 -13.97 -1.93
C GLU A 236 -1.76 -14.36 -0.96
N TRP A 237 -1.70 -13.67 0.19
CA TRP A 237 -0.85 -14.09 1.29
C TRP A 237 -1.71 -14.75 2.37
N ARG A 238 -1.28 -15.95 2.84
CA ARG A 238 -1.95 -16.72 3.88
C ARG A 238 -0.97 -17.03 5.01
N PRO A 239 -1.28 -16.65 6.26
CA PRO A 239 -0.41 -16.90 7.40
C PRO A 239 -0.02 -18.37 7.60
N ALA A 240 -0.93 -19.30 7.30
CA ALA A 240 -0.73 -20.74 7.53
C ALA A 240 0.20 -21.43 6.52
N GLU A 241 0.57 -20.80 5.40
CA GLU A 241 1.41 -21.40 4.36
C GLU A 241 2.92 -21.21 4.62
N MET A 242 3.30 -20.65 5.75
CA MET A 242 4.69 -20.32 6.09
C MET A 242 5.57 -21.53 6.49
N GLY A 243 4.99 -22.72 6.63
CA GLY A 243 5.70 -23.94 7.07
C GLY A 243 5.91 -25.02 6.01
N ALA A 244 5.46 -24.82 4.76
CA ALA A 244 5.41 -25.88 3.74
C ALA A 244 6.51 -25.79 2.67
N GLY A 245 7.59 -25.05 2.93
CA GLY A 245 8.69 -24.87 1.97
C GLY A 245 10.05 -24.93 2.66
N ALA A 246 10.47 -26.10 3.11
CA ALA A 246 11.85 -26.44 3.42
C ALA A 246 12.31 -27.55 2.48
#